data_5bfabf62c18e501a8717d228db8de7e2
#
_entry.id   5bfabf62c18e501a8717d228db8de7e2
#
_cell.length_a   1.000
_cell.length_b   1.000
_cell.length_c   1.000
_cell.angle_alpha   90.00
_cell.angle_beta   90.00
_cell.angle_gamma   90.00
#
_symmetry.space_group_name_H-M   'P 1'
#
loop_
_entity.id
_entity.type
_entity.pdbx_description
1 polymer ?
#
loop_
_entity_poly.entity_id
_entity_poly.type
_entity_poly.pdbx_seq_one_letter_code
_entity_poly.pdbx_strand_id
1 'polypeptide(L)'
;MTDYSYRSGTANFWGIVAVFILAYIFTGGMLFGSTVSRLEPETSNRMYNIRFIASIVWIIGTVVTICIGFDALAGWTVCVFLVLMILSLNIYSEPDYYSQRIISEIPDSMYNRFCKFPFFTGVVNGLVWIALMVTLTAAVALGGTVLFLKHNDFMSVVVLLIIFTLHINAHGLFANFYRQIFVGDGKKAGVGQIAFFSFVLTNILSAFLLNMFFRSSRLSEGLLMFVNPFYCMSYHSDGIIVGIIGGLFWFGAGILCNIKT
;
A
#
# COMPACT_ATOMS: atom_id res chain seq x y z
N MET A 1 -32.92 5.03 -31.26
CA MET A 1 -32.46 5.29 -29.88
C MET A 1 -31.84 4.05 -29.21
N THR A 2 -31.87 2.88 -29.80
CA THR A 2 -31.37 1.61 -29.22
C THR A 2 -29.86 1.35 -29.44
N ASP A 3 -29.21 2.01 -30.39
CA ASP A 3 -27.78 1.77 -30.73
C ASP A 3 -26.77 2.41 -29.75
N TYR A 4 -27.15 3.50 -29.08
CA TYR A 4 -26.25 4.19 -28.15
C TYR A 4 -26.08 3.45 -26.81
N SER A 5 -27.14 2.78 -26.35
CA SER A 5 -27.10 2.00 -25.09
C SER A 5 -26.28 0.72 -25.23
N TYR A 6 -26.28 0.12 -26.41
CA TYR A 6 -25.53 -1.12 -26.66
C TYR A 6 -24.02 -0.85 -26.79
N ARG A 7 -23.63 0.25 -27.45
CA ARG A 7 -22.21 0.65 -27.55
C ARG A 7 -21.59 1.08 -26.22
N SER A 8 -22.36 1.74 -25.35
CA SER A 8 -21.85 2.09 -24.01
C SER A 8 -21.65 0.85 -23.12
N GLY A 9 -22.52 -0.12 -23.19
CA GLY A 9 -22.40 -1.38 -22.45
C GLY A 9 -21.19 -2.23 -22.86
N THR A 10 -20.90 -2.31 -24.16
CA THR A 10 -19.75 -3.07 -24.67
C THR A 10 -18.41 -2.36 -24.39
N ALA A 11 -18.36 -1.03 -24.48
CA ALA A 11 -17.15 -0.26 -24.14
C ALA A 11 -16.79 -0.41 -22.66
N ASN A 12 -17.79 -0.35 -21.76
CA ASN A 12 -17.59 -0.57 -20.33
C ASN A 12 -17.14 -2.00 -20.02
N PHE A 13 -17.68 -3.01 -20.71
CA PHE A 13 -17.26 -4.40 -20.55
C PHE A 13 -15.78 -4.59 -20.89
N TRP A 14 -15.33 -4.12 -22.06
CA TRP A 14 -13.92 -4.23 -22.45
C TRP A 14 -12.98 -3.43 -21.54
N GLY A 15 -13.45 -2.28 -21.04
CA GLY A 15 -12.74 -1.51 -20.02
C GLY A 15 -12.50 -2.30 -18.75
N ILE A 16 -13.53 -2.96 -18.24
CA ILE A 16 -13.43 -3.83 -17.05
C ILE A 16 -12.47 -5.00 -17.31
N VAL A 17 -12.59 -5.68 -18.46
CA VAL A 17 -11.70 -6.79 -18.85
C VAL A 17 -10.24 -6.31 -18.91
N ALA A 18 -9.97 -5.15 -19.51
CA ALA A 18 -8.62 -4.58 -19.56
C ALA A 18 -8.05 -4.30 -18.16
N VAL A 19 -8.84 -3.74 -17.24
CA VAL A 19 -8.43 -3.52 -15.85
C VAL A 19 -8.09 -4.83 -15.15
N PHE A 20 -8.91 -5.88 -15.32
CA PHE A 20 -8.63 -7.19 -14.74
C PHE A 20 -7.33 -7.80 -15.28
N ILE A 21 -7.10 -7.71 -16.59
CA ILE A 21 -5.86 -8.21 -17.21
C ILE A 21 -4.65 -7.44 -16.66
N LEU A 22 -4.71 -6.11 -16.64
CA LEU A 22 -3.63 -5.27 -16.11
C LEU A 22 -3.36 -5.54 -14.63
N ALA A 23 -4.42 -5.66 -13.82
CA ALA A 23 -4.31 -5.99 -12.42
C ALA A 23 -3.71 -7.39 -12.20
N TYR A 24 -4.10 -8.36 -13.02
CA TYR A 24 -3.55 -9.71 -12.97
C TYR A 24 -2.06 -9.73 -13.33
N ILE A 25 -1.67 -9.04 -14.41
CA ILE A 25 -0.26 -8.91 -14.82
C ILE A 25 0.55 -8.21 -13.74
N PHE A 26 0.04 -7.12 -13.18
CA PHE A 26 0.71 -6.36 -12.14
C PHE A 26 0.90 -7.21 -10.87
N THR A 27 -0.19 -7.82 -10.37
CA THR A 27 -0.17 -8.64 -9.15
C THR A 27 0.66 -9.90 -9.35
N GLY A 28 0.40 -10.64 -10.42
CA GLY A 28 1.11 -11.89 -10.74
C GLY A 28 2.60 -11.65 -10.97
N GLY A 29 2.95 -10.61 -11.72
CA GLY A 29 4.35 -10.22 -11.95
C GLY A 29 5.08 -9.85 -10.66
N MET A 30 4.42 -9.10 -9.77
CA MET A 30 5.00 -8.71 -8.48
C MET A 30 5.15 -9.89 -7.53
N LEU A 31 4.15 -10.77 -7.43
CA LEU A 31 4.24 -11.98 -6.60
C LEU A 31 5.30 -12.94 -7.12
N PHE A 32 5.33 -13.17 -8.43
CA PHE A 32 6.34 -14.00 -9.06
C PHE A 32 7.74 -13.42 -8.84
N GLY A 33 7.93 -12.12 -9.14
CA GLY A 33 9.20 -11.43 -8.94
C GLY A 33 9.66 -11.48 -7.47
N SER A 34 8.77 -11.25 -6.52
CA SER A 34 9.10 -11.33 -5.09
C SER A 34 9.46 -12.75 -4.66
N THR A 35 8.87 -13.79 -5.27
CA THR A 35 9.20 -15.18 -5.02
C THR A 35 10.56 -15.54 -5.61
N VAL A 36 10.81 -15.18 -6.87
CA VAL A 36 12.11 -15.40 -7.54
C VAL A 36 13.22 -14.68 -6.81
N SER A 37 12.98 -13.44 -6.35
CA SER A 37 13.98 -12.68 -5.60
C SER A 37 14.44 -13.36 -4.31
N ARG A 38 13.61 -14.21 -3.71
CA ARG A 38 14.00 -14.99 -2.52
C ARG A 38 14.99 -16.13 -2.84
N LEU A 39 15.08 -16.54 -4.10
CA LEU A 39 16.03 -17.55 -4.56
C LEU A 39 17.40 -16.92 -4.88
N GLU A 40 17.47 -15.61 -5.05
CA GLU A 40 18.74 -14.92 -5.26
C GLU A 40 19.51 -14.74 -3.95
N PRO A 41 20.85 -14.62 -4.02
CA PRO A 41 21.67 -14.38 -2.84
C PRO A 41 21.24 -13.09 -2.11
N GLU A 42 21.26 -13.11 -0.79
CA GLU A 42 20.92 -11.91 0.03
C GLU A 42 21.85 -10.71 -0.24
N THR A 43 22.99 -10.96 -0.84
CA THR A 43 23.97 -9.95 -1.24
C THR A 43 23.60 -9.17 -2.50
N SER A 44 22.56 -9.60 -3.25
CA SER A 44 22.12 -8.95 -4.49
C SER A 44 21.04 -7.90 -4.23
N ASN A 45 20.95 -6.90 -5.11
CA ASN A 45 19.90 -5.88 -5.08
C ASN A 45 18.61 -6.40 -5.75
N ARG A 46 18.04 -7.47 -5.17
CA ARG A 46 16.92 -8.24 -5.73
C ARG A 46 15.69 -7.40 -6.05
N MET A 47 15.41 -6.42 -5.22
CA MET A 47 14.15 -5.67 -5.33
C MET A 47 14.21 -4.54 -6.33
N TYR A 48 15.40 -4.15 -6.78
CA TYR A 48 15.56 -3.05 -7.72
C TYR A 48 14.74 -3.23 -9.00
N ASN A 49 14.98 -4.32 -9.71
CA ASN A 49 14.29 -4.60 -10.96
C ASN A 49 12.78 -4.77 -10.78
N ILE A 50 12.36 -5.41 -9.69
CA ILE A 50 10.95 -5.66 -9.39
C ILE A 50 10.22 -4.34 -9.18
N ARG A 51 10.73 -3.45 -8.32
CA ARG A 51 10.14 -2.15 -8.05
C ARG A 51 10.15 -1.25 -9.29
N PHE A 52 11.23 -1.29 -10.06
CA PHE A 52 11.35 -0.54 -11.30
C PHE A 52 10.33 -0.99 -12.34
N ILE A 53 10.23 -2.29 -12.61
CA ILE A 53 9.25 -2.87 -13.55
C ILE A 53 7.82 -2.58 -13.06
N ALA A 54 7.55 -2.73 -11.77
CA ALA A 54 6.25 -2.41 -11.20
C ALA A 54 5.86 -0.94 -11.45
N SER A 55 6.80 -0.02 -11.29
CA SER A 55 6.55 1.41 -11.57
C SER A 55 6.25 1.66 -13.05
N ILE A 56 6.94 0.98 -13.97
CA ILE A 56 6.65 1.06 -15.42
C ILE A 56 5.25 0.50 -15.72
N VAL A 57 4.91 -0.68 -15.20
CA VAL A 57 3.58 -1.29 -15.40
C VAL A 57 2.49 -0.39 -14.83
N TRP A 58 2.75 0.24 -13.67
CA TRP A 58 1.84 1.22 -13.10
C TRP A 58 1.61 2.42 -14.03
N ILE A 59 2.67 2.99 -14.60
CA ILE A 59 2.57 4.11 -15.56
C ILE A 59 1.74 3.69 -16.78
N ILE A 60 2.07 2.56 -17.38
CA ILE A 60 1.37 2.06 -18.56
C ILE A 60 -0.11 1.80 -18.24
N GLY A 61 -0.40 1.10 -17.14
CA GLY A 61 -1.75 0.82 -16.70
C GLY A 61 -2.56 2.09 -16.45
N THR A 62 -1.96 3.08 -15.82
CA THR A 62 -2.58 4.38 -15.57
C THR A 62 -2.92 5.12 -16.88
N VAL A 63 -1.98 5.19 -17.83
CA VAL A 63 -2.23 5.83 -19.13
C VAL A 63 -3.34 5.11 -19.89
N VAL A 64 -3.29 3.78 -19.97
CA VAL A 64 -4.32 2.98 -20.64
C VAL A 64 -5.69 3.19 -20.02
N THR A 65 -5.79 3.17 -18.68
CA THR A 65 -7.08 3.32 -18.01
C THR A 65 -7.66 4.73 -18.11
N ILE A 66 -6.82 5.77 -18.16
CA ILE A 66 -7.25 7.14 -18.46
C ILE A 66 -7.86 7.22 -19.87
N CYS A 67 -7.26 6.56 -20.86
CA CYS A 67 -7.78 6.51 -22.23
C CYS A 67 -9.10 5.75 -22.36
N ILE A 68 -9.35 4.74 -21.50
CA ILE A 68 -10.60 3.96 -21.48
C ILE A 68 -11.73 4.76 -20.81
N GLY A 69 -11.44 5.44 -19.70
CA GLY A 69 -12.40 6.27 -18.97
C GLY A 69 -12.34 6.11 -17.45
N PHE A 70 -13.21 6.87 -16.78
CA PHE A 70 -13.18 6.99 -15.30
C PHE A 70 -13.36 5.65 -14.57
N ASP A 71 -14.30 4.81 -14.99
CA ASP A 71 -14.59 3.55 -14.29
C ASP A 71 -13.40 2.59 -14.36
N ALA A 72 -12.68 2.57 -15.49
CA ALA A 72 -11.45 1.81 -15.64
C ALA A 72 -10.32 2.38 -14.75
N LEU A 73 -10.17 3.70 -14.70
CA LEU A 73 -9.19 4.37 -13.83
C LEU A 73 -9.48 4.12 -12.35
N ALA A 74 -10.75 4.19 -11.93
CA ALA A 74 -11.17 3.90 -10.57
C ALA A 74 -10.85 2.45 -10.18
N GLY A 75 -11.22 1.48 -11.01
CA GLY A 75 -10.90 0.07 -10.81
C GLY A 75 -9.40 -0.18 -10.74
N TRP A 76 -8.61 0.42 -11.64
CA TRP A 76 -7.15 0.36 -11.63
C TRP A 76 -6.56 0.90 -10.32
N THR A 77 -7.02 2.07 -9.88
CA THR A 77 -6.58 2.71 -8.63
C THR A 77 -6.79 1.79 -7.42
N VAL A 78 -7.98 1.20 -7.30
CA VAL A 78 -8.28 0.26 -6.21
C VAL A 78 -7.37 -0.97 -6.27
N CYS A 79 -7.19 -1.57 -7.45
CA CYS A 79 -6.30 -2.72 -7.63
C CYS A 79 -4.87 -2.39 -7.25
N VAL A 80 -4.34 -1.24 -7.67
CA VAL A 80 -2.98 -0.79 -7.31
C VAL A 80 -2.83 -0.65 -5.79
N PHE A 81 -3.78 0.00 -5.11
CA PHE A 81 -3.73 0.12 -3.65
C PHE A 81 -3.71 -1.24 -2.95
N LEU A 82 -4.57 -2.18 -3.36
CA LEU A 82 -4.58 -3.52 -2.78
C LEU A 82 -3.24 -4.24 -2.97
N VAL A 83 -2.65 -4.12 -4.15
CA VAL A 83 -1.32 -4.70 -4.42
C VAL A 83 -0.24 -4.04 -3.57
N LEU A 84 -0.26 -2.70 -3.45
CA LEU A 84 0.69 -1.97 -2.60
C LEU A 84 0.56 -2.37 -1.12
N MET A 85 -0.64 -2.62 -0.63
CA MET A 85 -0.86 -3.14 0.73
C MET A 85 -0.20 -4.51 0.94
N ILE A 86 -0.37 -5.44 -0.02
CA ILE A 86 0.26 -6.76 0.04
C ILE A 86 1.78 -6.64 -0.04
N LEU A 87 2.29 -5.80 -0.94
CA LEU A 87 3.72 -5.59 -1.11
C LEU A 87 4.35 -4.93 0.12
N SER A 88 3.65 -4.02 0.79
CA SER A 88 4.16 -3.40 2.01
C SER A 88 4.48 -4.42 3.10
N LEU A 89 3.70 -5.50 3.21
CA LEU A 89 3.99 -6.59 4.15
C LEU A 89 5.28 -7.34 3.81
N ASN A 90 5.60 -7.47 2.52
CA ASN A 90 6.83 -8.14 2.08
C ASN A 90 8.09 -7.30 2.33
N ILE A 91 7.99 -5.98 2.33
CA ILE A 91 9.10 -5.05 2.58
C ILE A 91 9.75 -5.32 3.94
N TYR A 92 8.97 -5.64 4.96
CA TYR A 92 9.48 -5.91 6.31
C TYR A 92 10.31 -7.20 6.42
N SER A 93 10.33 -8.02 5.37
CA SER A 93 11.18 -9.22 5.28
C SER A 93 12.51 -8.94 4.56
N GLU A 94 12.73 -7.70 4.09
CA GLU A 94 13.97 -7.32 3.42
C GLU A 94 15.11 -7.05 4.41
N PRO A 95 16.39 -7.22 4.00
CA PRO A 95 17.53 -6.95 4.86
C PRO A 95 17.64 -5.45 5.19
N ASP A 96 18.11 -5.14 6.42
CA ASP A 96 18.34 -3.75 6.86
C ASP A 96 19.75 -3.25 6.52
N TYR A 97 20.61 -4.14 6.03
CA TYR A 97 21.99 -3.81 5.69
C TYR A 97 22.25 -3.97 4.20
N TYR A 98 23.16 -3.15 3.71
CA TYR A 98 23.67 -3.29 2.35
C TYR A 98 24.93 -4.14 2.33
N SER A 99 24.95 -5.16 1.49
CA SER A 99 26.19 -5.88 1.17
C SER A 99 27.17 -4.94 0.43
N GLN A 100 28.47 -5.26 0.46
CA GLN A 100 29.47 -4.50 -0.30
C GLN A 100 29.13 -4.42 -1.79
N ARG A 101 28.50 -5.45 -2.34
CA ARG A 101 28.03 -5.48 -3.72
C ARG A 101 26.93 -4.43 -3.97
N ILE A 102 25.93 -4.34 -3.08
CA ILE A 102 24.88 -3.31 -3.20
C ILE A 102 25.50 -1.92 -3.06
N ILE A 103 26.44 -1.73 -2.14
CA ILE A 103 27.15 -0.47 -1.95
C ILE A 103 27.89 -0.06 -3.24
N SER A 104 28.54 -0.99 -3.94
CA SER A 104 29.22 -0.71 -5.21
C SER A 104 28.26 -0.35 -6.37
N GLU A 105 26.99 -0.72 -6.26
CA GLU A 105 25.95 -0.35 -7.24
C GLU A 105 25.34 1.04 -6.98
N ILE A 106 25.63 1.65 -5.80
CA ILE A 106 25.14 2.98 -5.44
C ILE A 106 25.86 4.03 -6.32
N PRO A 107 25.12 4.86 -7.06
CA PRO A 107 25.74 5.88 -7.90
C PRO A 107 26.54 6.92 -7.09
N ASP A 108 27.67 7.38 -7.62
CA ASP A 108 28.47 8.45 -7.01
C ASP A 108 27.74 9.80 -7.02
N SER A 109 27.00 10.08 -8.08
CA SER A 109 26.21 11.30 -8.21
C SER A 109 25.04 11.32 -7.22
N MET A 110 24.96 12.40 -6.44
CA MET A 110 23.89 12.60 -5.45
C MET A 110 22.49 12.56 -6.07
N TYR A 111 22.30 13.12 -7.25
CA TYR A 111 21.05 13.11 -8.00
C TYR A 111 20.64 11.67 -8.39
N ASN A 112 21.55 10.93 -9.00
CA ASN A 112 21.28 9.54 -9.39
C ASN A 112 21.06 8.65 -8.18
N ARG A 113 21.75 8.91 -7.06
CA ARG A 113 21.53 8.21 -5.80
C ARG A 113 20.12 8.44 -5.29
N PHE A 114 19.67 9.68 -5.25
CA PHE A 114 18.30 10.02 -4.81
C PHE A 114 17.22 9.37 -5.70
N CYS A 115 17.38 9.42 -7.02
CA CYS A 115 16.42 8.81 -7.96
C CYS A 115 16.35 7.29 -7.86
N LYS A 116 17.48 6.63 -7.57
CA LYS A 116 17.53 5.17 -7.45
C LYS A 116 17.21 4.63 -6.06
N PHE A 117 17.29 5.47 -5.03
CA PHE A 117 17.11 5.09 -3.63
C PHE A 117 15.83 4.26 -3.36
N PRO A 118 14.65 4.64 -3.85
CA PRO A 118 13.42 3.86 -3.58
C PRO A 118 13.47 2.44 -4.14
N PHE A 119 14.27 2.20 -5.16
CA PHE A 119 14.33 0.90 -5.84
C PHE A 119 15.31 -0.08 -5.19
N PHE A 120 16.25 0.40 -4.37
CA PHE A 120 17.19 -0.48 -3.68
C PHE A 120 16.48 -1.39 -2.67
N THR A 121 17.03 -2.59 -2.47
CA THR A 121 16.58 -3.51 -1.43
C THR A 121 16.75 -2.89 -0.06
N GLY A 122 15.79 -3.07 0.83
CA GLY A 122 15.82 -2.58 2.21
C GLY A 122 14.48 -2.02 2.67
N VAL A 123 14.20 -2.14 3.96
CA VAL A 123 12.92 -1.74 4.54
C VAL A 123 12.64 -0.25 4.31
N VAL A 124 13.61 0.62 4.59
CA VAL A 124 13.45 2.07 4.43
C VAL A 124 13.20 2.44 2.97
N ASN A 125 13.98 1.86 2.05
CA ASN A 125 13.84 2.12 0.61
C ASN A 125 12.49 1.63 0.10
N GLY A 126 12.04 0.48 0.58
CA GLY A 126 10.73 -0.07 0.27
C GLY A 126 9.59 0.82 0.76
N LEU A 127 9.67 1.32 1.98
CA LEU A 127 8.69 2.26 2.53
C LEU A 127 8.64 3.56 1.72
N VAL A 128 9.79 4.10 1.33
CA VAL A 128 9.84 5.29 0.45
C VAL A 128 9.21 4.99 -0.91
N TRP A 129 9.47 3.81 -1.48
CA TRP A 129 8.85 3.40 -2.74
C TRP A 129 7.32 3.26 -2.60
N ILE A 130 6.82 2.62 -1.55
CA ILE A 130 5.37 2.53 -1.28
C ILE A 130 4.76 3.92 -1.11
N ALA A 131 5.40 4.81 -0.33
CA ALA A 131 4.91 6.16 -0.12
C ALA A 131 4.81 6.95 -1.44
N LEU A 132 5.82 6.84 -2.31
CA LEU A 132 5.79 7.44 -3.63
C LEU A 132 4.64 6.89 -4.49
N MET A 133 4.49 5.56 -4.55
CA MET A 133 3.44 4.93 -5.35
C MET A 133 2.03 5.27 -4.84
N VAL A 134 1.83 5.30 -3.52
CA VAL A 134 0.56 5.72 -2.89
C VAL A 134 0.25 7.17 -3.22
N THR A 135 1.24 8.07 -3.09
CA THR A 135 1.06 9.50 -3.37
C THR A 135 0.74 9.74 -4.84
N LEU A 136 1.48 9.10 -5.75
CA LEU A 136 1.24 9.22 -7.20
C LEU A 136 -0.13 8.64 -7.58
N THR A 137 -0.52 7.50 -7.02
CA THR A 137 -1.82 6.89 -7.29
C THR A 137 -2.97 7.77 -6.78
N ALA A 138 -2.82 8.36 -5.60
CA ALA A 138 -3.79 9.32 -5.04
C ALA A 138 -3.88 10.60 -5.91
N ALA A 139 -2.74 11.12 -6.39
CA ALA A 139 -2.71 12.28 -7.27
C ALA A 139 -3.38 11.99 -8.62
N VAL A 140 -3.16 10.81 -9.18
CA VAL A 140 -3.85 10.37 -10.43
C VAL A 140 -5.36 10.22 -10.19
N ALA A 141 -5.76 9.64 -9.07
CA ALA A 141 -7.17 9.52 -8.70
C ALA A 141 -7.85 10.89 -8.58
N LEU A 142 -7.19 11.85 -7.89
CA LEU A 142 -7.66 13.23 -7.78
C LEU A 142 -7.73 13.91 -9.16
N GLY A 143 -6.69 13.79 -9.97
CA GLY A 143 -6.67 14.31 -11.33
C GLY A 143 -7.77 13.70 -12.20
N GLY A 144 -8.03 12.41 -12.05
CA GLY A 144 -9.12 11.71 -12.74
C GLY A 144 -10.50 12.22 -12.35
N THR A 145 -10.78 12.47 -11.05
CA THR A 145 -12.07 13.03 -10.63
C THR A 145 -12.32 14.42 -11.25
N VAL A 146 -11.28 15.25 -11.35
CA VAL A 146 -11.35 16.56 -11.99
C VAL A 146 -11.52 16.43 -13.50
N LEU A 147 -10.71 15.57 -14.14
CA LEU A 147 -10.72 15.39 -15.60
C LEU A 147 -12.07 14.88 -16.13
N PHE A 148 -12.68 13.93 -15.43
CA PHE A 148 -13.94 13.30 -15.83
C PHE A 148 -15.18 13.94 -15.19
N LEU A 149 -15.02 15.04 -14.41
CA LEU A 149 -16.10 15.73 -13.72
C LEU A 149 -16.98 14.79 -12.87
N LYS A 150 -16.37 13.75 -12.30
CA LYS A 150 -17.05 12.77 -11.45
C LYS A 150 -16.91 13.15 -9.97
N HIS A 151 -17.95 12.86 -9.20
CA HIS A 151 -18.13 13.38 -7.84
C HIS A 151 -17.32 12.64 -6.73
N ASN A 152 -17.39 13.25 -5.54
CA ASN A 152 -16.63 13.05 -4.31
C ASN A 152 -16.56 11.60 -3.75
N ASP A 153 -17.49 10.71 -4.12
CA ASP A 153 -17.56 9.36 -3.53
C ASP A 153 -16.29 8.54 -3.78
N PHE A 154 -15.70 8.68 -4.97
CA PHE A 154 -14.46 7.98 -5.29
C PHE A 154 -13.26 8.49 -4.46
N MET A 155 -13.22 9.78 -4.16
CA MET A 155 -12.19 10.33 -3.28
C MET A 155 -12.27 9.77 -1.86
N SER A 156 -13.47 9.55 -1.34
CA SER A 156 -13.66 8.88 -0.04
C SER A 156 -13.07 7.46 -0.05
N VAL A 157 -13.25 6.72 -1.14
CA VAL A 157 -12.64 5.39 -1.31
C VAL A 157 -11.11 5.50 -1.33
N VAL A 158 -10.54 6.45 -2.07
CA VAL A 158 -9.08 6.64 -2.12
C VAL A 158 -8.51 6.98 -0.74
N VAL A 159 -9.17 7.86 0.00
CA VAL A 159 -8.75 8.21 1.36
C VAL A 159 -8.81 7.02 2.30
N LEU A 160 -9.86 6.21 2.23
CA LEU A 160 -9.96 4.96 2.99
C LEU A 160 -8.80 4.01 2.66
N LEU A 161 -8.44 3.84 1.40
CA LEU A 161 -7.32 3.00 1.00
C LEU A 161 -5.98 3.52 1.54
N ILE A 162 -5.81 4.85 1.62
CA ILE A 162 -4.64 5.47 2.27
C ILE A 162 -4.63 5.14 3.77
N ILE A 163 -5.76 5.27 4.46
CA ILE A 163 -5.89 4.92 5.88
C ILE A 163 -5.51 3.46 6.11
N PHE A 164 -6.03 2.53 5.30
CA PHE A 164 -5.67 1.12 5.38
C PHE A 164 -4.17 0.89 5.17
N THR A 165 -3.58 1.56 4.18
CA THR A 165 -2.15 1.46 3.90
C THR A 165 -1.30 1.94 5.07
N LEU A 166 -1.67 3.04 5.72
CA LEU A 166 -0.99 3.55 6.92
C LEU A 166 -1.06 2.55 8.07
N HIS A 167 -2.23 1.98 8.35
CA HIS A 167 -2.40 1.01 9.44
C HIS A 167 -1.62 -0.29 9.18
N ILE A 168 -1.66 -0.84 7.97
CA ILE A 168 -0.89 -2.03 7.61
C ILE A 168 0.60 -1.79 7.79
N ASN A 169 1.11 -0.64 7.36
CA ASN A 169 2.52 -0.29 7.54
C ASN A 169 2.88 -0.05 9.01
N ALA A 170 1.99 0.53 9.81
CA ALA A 170 2.18 0.63 11.25
C ALA A 170 2.37 -0.76 11.90
N HIS A 171 1.50 -1.71 11.58
CA HIS A 171 1.64 -3.09 12.08
C HIS A 171 2.94 -3.75 11.60
N GLY A 172 3.37 -3.48 10.37
CA GLY A 172 4.65 -3.94 9.85
C GLY A 172 5.85 -3.40 10.64
N LEU A 173 5.84 -2.11 10.95
CA LEU A 173 6.87 -1.48 11.78
C LEU A 173 6.89 -2.04 13.19
N PHE A 174 5.75 -2.23 13.83
CA PHE A 174 5.67 -2.86 15.16
C PHE A 174 6.14 -4.31 15.12
N ALA A 175 5.75 -5.10 14.11
CA ALA A 175 6.22 -6.46 13.95
C ALA A 175 7.75 -6.52 13.79
N ASN A 176 8.34 -5.61 13.03
CA ASN A 176 9.79 -5.50 12.90
C ASN A 176 10.45 -5.14 14.23
N PHE A 177 9.91 -4.17 14.97
CA PHE A 177 10.39 -3.77 16.29
C PHE A 177 10.36 -4.96 17.28
N TYR A 178 9.23 -5.67 17.40
CA TYR A 178 9.12 -6.84 18.26
C TYR A 178 10.12 -7.94 17.86
N ARG A 179 10.33 -8.15 16.57
CA ARG A 179 11.34 -9.11 16.11
C ARG A 179 12.74 -8.72 16.60
N GLN A 180 13.12 -7.45 16.47
CA GLN A 180 14.43 -6.98 16.91
C GLN A 180 14.65 -7.24 18.40
N ILE A 181 13.62 -7.02 19.24
CA ILE A 181 13.71 -7.25 20.69
C ILE A 181 13.78 -8.74 21.04
N PHE A 182 12.93 -9.58 20.42
CA PHE A 182 12.75 -10.96 20.89
C PHE A 182 13.54 -12.01 20.11
N VAL A 183 13.87 -11.75 18.86
CA VAL A 183 14.50 -12.74 17.97
C VAL A 183 15.94 -12.35 17.59
N GLY A 184 16.29 -11.07 17.71
CA GLY A 184 17.58 -10.53 17.28
C GLY A 184 17.73 -10.44 15.76
N ASP A 185 18.93 -10.07 15.29
CA ASP A 185 19.16 -9.68 13.88
C ASP A 185 19.15 -10.82 12.84
N GLY A 186 19.03 -12.07 13.28
CA GLY A 186 19.33 -13.21 12.40
C GLY A 186 18.21 -13.68 11.46
N LYS A 187 16.92 -13.46 11.77
CA LYS A 187 15.82 -14.07 10.99
C LYS A 187 14.68 -13.12 10.72
N LYS A 188 14.60 -12.61 9.50
CA LYS A 188 13.48 -11.75 9.04
C LYS A 188 12.32 -12.52 8.40
N ALA A 189 12.48 -13.82 8.17
CA ALA A 189 11.43 -14.64 7.62
C ALA A 189 10.20 -14.61 8.52
N GLY A 190 9.03 -14.25 7.96
CA GLY A 190 7.76 -14.24 8.66
C GLY A 190 7.31 -12.90 9.24
N VAL A 191 8.14 -11.84 9.25
CA VAL A 191 7.73 -10.53 9.78
C VAL A 191 6.48 -9.99 9.09
N GLY A 192 6.39 -10.10 7.76
CA GLY A 192 5.20 -9.69 7.01
C GLY A 192 3.95 -10.50 7.38
N GLN A 193 4.11 -11.80 7.68
CA GLN A 193 3.01 -12.64 8.16
C GLN A 193 2.55 -12.22 9.56
N ILE A 194 3.48 -11.97 10.48
CA ILE A 194 3.19 -11.46 11.82
C ILE A 194 2.48 -10.11 11.72
N ALA A 195 2.94 -9.21 10.85
CA ALA A 195 2.30 -7.92 10.59
C ALA A 195 0.85 -8.09 10.11
N PHE A 196 0.61 -8.99 9.15
CA PHE A 196 -0.74 -9.27 8.65
C PHE A 196 -1.65 -9.84 9.75
N PHE A 197 -1.21 -10.87 10.47
CA PHE A 197 -1.99 -11.45 11.55
C PHE A 197 -2.24 -10.44 12.67
N SER A 198 -1.24 -9.63 13.03
CA SER A 198 -1.38 -8.55 14.02
C SER A 198 -2.43 -7.53 13.56
N PHE A 199 -2.39 -7.11 12.29
CA PHE A 199 -3.38 -6.21 11.72
C PHE A 199 -4.80 -6.78 11.80
N VAL A 200 -5.00 -8.02 11.33
CA VAL A 200 -6.30 -8.69 11.37
C VAL A 200 -6.80 -8.85 12.81
N LEU A 201 -5.94 -9.36 13.69
CA LEU A 201 -6.29 -9.60 15.09
C LEU A 201 -6.67 -8.30 15.82
N THR A 202 -5.88 -7.25 15.65
CA THR A 202 -6.16 -5.94 16.28
C THR A 202 -7.49 -5.38 15.81
N ASN A 203 -7.82 -5.52 14.51
CA ASN A 203 -9.09 -5.04 14.00
C ASN A 203 -10.29 -5.83 14.53
N ILE A 204 -10.20 -7.16 14.62
CA ILE A 204 -11.26 -8.00 15.16
C ILE A 204 -11.39 -7.73 16.67
N LEU A 205 -10.28 -7.73 17.41
CA LEU A 205 -10.27 -7.63 18.85
C LEU A 205 -10.71 -6.23 19.33
N SER A 206 -10.29 -5.17 18.66
CA SER A 206 -10.70 -3.80 18.99
C SER A 206 -12.22 -3.63 18.82
N ALA A 207 -12.80 -4.14 17.73
CA ALA A 207 -14.23 -4.10 17.53
C ALA A 207 -15.00 -4.87 18.62
N PHE A 208 -14.50 -6.06 18.99
CA PHE A 208 -15.12 -6.89 20.04
C PHE A 208 -15.02 -6.24 21.42
N LEU A 209 -13.82 -5.86 21.84
CA LEU A 209 -13.57 -5.32 23.19
C LEU A 209 -14.28 -3.99 23.42
N LEU A 210 -14.21 -3.08 22.45
CA LEU A 210 -14.84 -1.77 22.59
C LEU A 210 -16.38 -1.87 22.59
N ASN A 211 -16.97 -2.77 21.81
CA ASN A 211 -18.40 -3.04 21.88
C ASN A 211 -18.82 -3.69 23.19
N MET A 212 -17.96 -4.53 23.79
CA MET A 212 -18.25 -5.20 25.04
C MET A 212 -18.17 -4.25 26.26
N PHE A 213 -17.14 -3.40 26.31
CA PHE A 213 -16.86 -2.55 27.47
C PHE A 213 -17.45 -1.15 27.39
N PHE A 214 -17.63 -0.62 26.19
CA PHE A 214 -18.08 0.76 25.96
C PHE A 214 -19.36 0.76 25.13
N ARG A 215 -20.47 0.30 25.72
CA ARG A 215 -21.78 0.31 25.07
C ARG A 215 -22.08 1.68 24.43
N SER A 216 -21.97 1.77 23.10
CA SER A 216 -22.41 2.86 22.21
C SER A 216 -22.31 4.30 22.76
N SER A 217 -21.12 4.72 23.17
CA SER A 217 -20.83 6.13 23.43
C SER A 217 -20.08 6.74 22.24
N ARG A 218 -20.26 8.03 21.98
CA ARG A 218 -19.50 8.77 20.94
C ARG A 218 -17.98 8.61 21.12
N LEU A 219 -17.53 8.48 22.38
CA LEU A 219 -16.11 8.26 22.69
C LEU A 219 -15.62 6.89 22.21
N SER A 220 -16.42 5.83 22.38
CA SER A 220 -16.05 4.50 21.90
C SER A 220 -16.01 4.41 20.39
N GLU A 221 -16.90 5.10 19.70
CA GLU A 221 -16.92 5.19 18.25
C GLU A 221 -15.67 5.91 17.73
N GLY A 222 -15.28 7.05 18.33
CA GLY A 222 -14.05 7.76 17.98
C GLY A 222 -12.79 6.93 18.22
N LEU A 223 -12.70 6.20 19.34
CA LEU A 223 -11.58 5.29 19.63
C LEU A 223 -11.51 4.12 18.66
N LEU A 224 -12.66 3.56 18.26
CA LEU A 224 -12.72 2.51 17.25
C LEU A 224 -12.19 3.00 15.90
N MET A 225 -12.61 4.17 15.46
CA MET A 225 -12.12 4.76 14.20
C MET A 225 -10.61 5.03 14.23
N PHE A 226 -10.09 5.43 15.40
CA PHE A 226 -8.66 5.70 15.57
C PHE A 226 -7.78 4.45 15.48
N VAL A 227 -8.29 3.31 15.95
CA VAL A 227 -7.55 2.04 16.00
C VAL A 227 -7.88 1.12 14.82
N ASN A 228 -9.11 1.19 14.31
CA ASN A 228 -9.65 0.23 13.36
C ASN A 228 -10.13 0.92 12.07
N PRO A 229 -9.37 0.81 10.97
CA PRO A 229 -9.70 1.46 9.70
C PRO A 229 -11.02 0.98 9.09
N PHE A 230 -11.50 -0.23 9.41
CA PHE A 230 -12.79 -0.72 8.93
C PHE A 230 -13.97 0.07 9.50
N TYR A 231 -13.83 0.62 10.71
CA TYR A 231 -14.86 1.45 11.32
C TYR A 231 -15.03 2.80 10.62
N CYS A 232 -13.98 3.32 9.99
CA CYS A 232 -14.04 4.57 9.22
C CYS A 232 -14.97 4.47 8.01
N MET A 233 -15.23 3.25 7.50
CA MET A 233 -16.16 3.03 6.40
C MET A 233 -17.63 3.31 6.76
N SER A 234 -17.98 3.18 8.04
CA SER A 234 -19.37 3.31 8.51
C SER A 234 -19.77 4.75 8.80
N TYR A 235 -18.81 5.67 8.86
CA TYR A 235 -19.02 7.06 9.25
C TYR A 235 -18.53 8.01 8.15
N HIS A 236 -19.31 9.06 7.87
CA HIS A 236 -19.02 10.08 6.87
C HIS A 236 -17.72 10.87 7.20
N SER A 237 -17.63 12.12 6.84
CA SER A 237 -16.43 12.97 6.93
C SER A 237 -15.63 12.87 8.24
N ASP A 238 -16.32 12.78 9.38
CA ASP A 238 -15.66 12.79 10.71
C ASP A 238 -14.87 11.49 10.96
N GLY A 239 -15.39 10.34 10.51
CA GLY A 239 -14.71 9.06 10.60
C GLY A 239 -13.43 9.01 9.78
N ILE A 240 -13.44 9.62 8.61
CA ILE A 240 -12.28 9.71 7.73
C ILE A 240 -11.15 10.51 8.39
N ILE A 241 -11.46 11.67 8.97
CA ILE A 241 -10.46 12.51 9.66
C ILE A 241 -9.83 11.79 10.83
N VAL A 242 -10.65 11.16 11.68
CA VAL A 242 -10.15 10.38 12.83
C VAL A 242 -9.29 9.20 12.36
N GLY A 243 -9.69 8.52 11.29
CA GLY A 243 -8.93 7.42 10.71
C GLY A 243 -7.56 7.84 10.16
N ILE A 244 -7.47 9.00 9.49
CA ILE A 244 -6.20 9.57 9.03
C ILE A 244 -5.29 9.88 10.22
N ILE A 245 -5.82 10.57 11.23
CA ILE A 245 -5.05 10.94 12.44
C ILE A 245 -4.57 9.67 13.15
N GLY A 246 -5.42 8.67 13.31
CA GLY A 246 -5.07 7.38 13.89
C GLY A 246 -3.97 6.67 13.09
N GLY A 247 -4.13 6.57 11.78
CA GLY A 247 -3.14 5.95 10.90
C GLY A 247 -1.78 6.64 10.95
N LEU A 248 -1.75 7.97 10.90
CA LEU A 248 -0.51 8.76 11.03
C LEU A 248 0.14 8.60 12.40
N PHE A 249 -0.66 8.59 13.48
CA PHE A 249 -0.16 8.39 14.84
C PHE A 249 0.50 7.02 14.98
N TRP A 250 -0.18 5.95 14.60
CA TRP A 250 0.34 4.58 14.72
C TRP A 250 1.56 4.35 13.82
N PHE A 251 1.53 4.89 12.60
CA PHE A 251 2.67 4.84 11.69
C PHE A 251 3.89 5.58 12.26
N GLY A 252 3.67 6.80 12.76
CA GLY A 252 4.73 7.59 13.41
C GLY A 252 5.30 6.92 14.67
N ALA A 253 4.44 6.35 15.52
CA ALA A 253 4.86 5.57 16.67
C ALA A 253 5.71 4.35 16.26
N GLY A 254 5.31 3.64 15.20
CA GLY A 254 6.07 2.53 14.65
C GLY A 254 7.45 2.95 14.15
N ILE A 255 7.57 4.09 13.47
CA ILE A 255 8.87 4.64 13.06
C ILE A 255 9.73 4.95 14.28
N LEU A 256 9.19 5.65 15.28
CA LEU A 256 9.94 6.03 16.49
C LEU A 256 10.45 4.81 17.25
N CYS A 257 9.67 3.72 17.32
CA CYS A 257 10.13 2.47 17.91
C CYS A 257 11.33 1.88 17.18
N ASN A 258 11.36 1.95 15.85
CA ASN A 258 12.46 1.38 15.04
C ASN A 258 13.71 2.26 14.96
N ILE A 259 13.64 3.57 15.28
CA ILE A 259 14.82 4.45 15.30
C ILE A 259 15.69 4.19 16.53
N LYS A 260 15.12 3.69 17.63
CA LYS A 260 15.81 3.51 18.91
C LYS A 260 16.45 2.14 19.07
N THR A 261 16.22 1.24 18.15
CA THR A 261 16.82 -0.11 18.11
C THR A 261 17.90 -0.17 17.03
#